data_01f45e39552eb88a3372970ec95ee341
#
_entry.id   01f45e39552eb88a3372970ec95ee341
#
_cell.length_a   1.000
_cell.length_b   1.000
_cell.length_c   1.000
_cell.angle_alpha   90.00
_cell.angle_beta   90.00
_cell.angle_gamma   90.00
#
_symmetry.space_group_name_H-M   'P 1'
#
loop_
_entity.id
_entity.type
_entity.pdbx_description
1 polymer ?
#
loop_
_entity_poly.entity_id
_entity_poly.type
_entity_poly.pdbx_seq_one_letter_code
_entity_poly.pdbx_strand_id
1 'polypeptide(L)'
;ASDVYKRQMLCKKQGVDIVGAIDIGAKLGKSLYDVVPGIERGDREDVIVGTAEEVIRPGAADIVVVCTNSFTRDVYDKLVFVMERGMNVITSAEEMAYPQAQEPELAAKLDEIARRNGVTVLGTGINPGLIMDLLVILWTGACESVDHIVSRRVNSLSPFGPAVMEEQGIGLEVAEFEKRKAAGTMTGHVGFAESIRMITDALGWKLDKFEQDMEPIVTDVDRKSPYGFAAAGHVAGVAMKGWGTVDGQVKIEMDHPQQIEPEQVGIHTGDYVEIQGIPPVNMVNTPEIEGGIGTMAMIMNCIPHVINARPGLKTMVDIPVPHAIMGDMRDMIDEDCKLVK
;
A
#
# COMPACT_ATOMS: atom_id res chain seq x y z
N ALA A 1 5.02 -1.32 -14.84
CA ALA A 1 5.16 0.14 -14.69
C ALA A 1 5.42 0.55 -13.24
N SER A 2 4.62 0.06 -12.27
CA SER A 2 4.79 0.44 -10.86
C SER A 2 6.19 0.15 -10.30
N ASP A 3 6.81 -0.99 -10.66
CA ASP A 3 8.14 -1.37 -10.17
C ASP A 3 9.27 -0.48 -10.69
N VAL A 4 9.09 0.15 -11.83
CA VAL A 4 10.08 1.10 -12.39
C VAL A 4 10.05 2.40 -11.58
N TYR A 5 8.87 2.94 -11.30
CA TYR A 5 8.70 4.15 -10.47
C TYR A 5 9.22 3.96 -9.04
N LYS A 6 9.00 2.78 -8.46
CA LYS A 6 9.47 2.42 -7.11
C LYS A 6 10.98 2.66 -6.97
N ARG A 7 11.75 2.13 -7.91
CA ARG A 7 13.21 2.19 -7.88
C ARG A 7 13.76 3.57 -8.25
N GLN A 8 13.10 4.24 -9.22
CA GLN A 8 13.50 5.59 -9.65
C GLN A 8 13.36 6.62 -8.54
N MET A 9 12.32 6.53 -7.70
CA MET A 9 12.06 7.51 -6.64
C MET A 9 13.15 7.47 -5.57
N LEU A 10 13.58 6.28 -5.13
CA LEU A 10 14.70 6.10 -4.20
C LEU A 10 15.98 6.78 -4.70
N CYS A 11 16.32 6.55 -5.97
CA CYS A 11 17.54 7.09 -6.56
C CYS A 11 17.54 8.63 -6.71
N LYS A 12 16.37 9.27 -6.62
CA LYS A 12 16.22 10.72 -6.78
C LYS A 12 16.18 11.48 -5.46
N LYS A 13 15.99 10.79 -4.32
CA LYS A 13 15.93 11.44 -3.01
C LYS A 13 17.32 11.82 -2.51
N GLN A 14 17.45 13.03 -1.97
CA GLN A 14 18.67 13.47 -1.28
C GLN A 14 18.77 12.79 0.09
N GLY A 15 19.97 12.41 0.47
CA GLY A 15 20.22 11.75 1.76
C GLY A 15 19.81 10.27 1.80
N VAL A 16 19.59 9.64 0.64
CA VAL A 16 19.32 8.21 0.53
C VAL A 16 20.40 7.56 -0.34
N ASP A 17 21.11 6.61 0.26
CA ASP A 17 22.09 5.79 -0.42
C ASP A 17 21.51 4.37 -0.57
N ILE A 18 21.44 3.88 -1.82
CA ILE A 18 21.01 2.51 -2.08
C ILE A 18 22.24 1.62 -1.97
N VAL A 19 22.28 0.80 -0.92
CA VAL A 19 23.43 -0.08 -0.60
C VAL A 19 23.17 -1.53 -1.00
N GLY A 20 21.96 -1.88 -1.42
CA GLY A 20 21.60 -3.23 -1.83
C GLY A 20 20.35 -3.29 -2.68
N ALA A 21 20.30 -4.27 -3.56
CA ALA A 21 19.13 -4.60 -4.38
C ALA A 21 18.97 -6.13 -4.44
N ILE A 22 17.72 -6.59 -4.33
CA ILE A 22 17.40 -8.01 -4.23
C ILE A 22 16.41 -8.39 -5.34
N ASP A 23 16.69 -9.49 -6.01
CA ASP A 23 15.76 -10.15 -6.94
C ASP A 23 16.02 -11.66 -6.92
N ILE A 24 15.09 -12.46 -7.48
CA ILE A 24 15.21 -13.93 -7.56
C ILE A 24 15.26 -14.45 -9.01
N GLY A 25 15.31 -13.55 -10.00
CA GLY A 25 15.17 -13.91 -11.40
C GLY A 25 16.30 -13.40 -12.28
N ALA A 26 15.97 -13.07 -13.50
CA ALA A 26 16.89 -12.70 -14.57
C ALA A 26 17.72 -11.41 -14.31
N LYS A 27 17.46 -10.72 -13.21
CA LYS A 27 18.19 -9.51 -12.81
C LYS A 27 19.39 -9.78 -11.91
N LEU A 28 19.50 -11.00 -11.34
CA LEU A 28 20.65 -11.40 -10.50
C LEU A 28 21.98 -11.16 -11.21
N GLY A 29 22.94 -10.61 -10.47
CA GLY A 29 24.30 -10.32 -10.97
C GLY A 29 24.41 -9.09 -11.88
N LYS A 30 23.30 -8.39 -12.16
CA LYS A 30 23.31 -7.16 -12.97
C LYS A 30 23.40 -5.92 -12.08
N SER A 31 23.94 -4.84 -12.63
CA SER A 31 23.88 -3.53 -11.97
C SER A 31 22.43 -3.08 -11.80
N LEU A 32 22.10 -2.52 -10.63
CA LEU A 32 20.83 -1.88 -10.37
C LEU A 32 20.51 -0.82 -11.43
N TYR A 33 21.50 -0.07 -11.84
CA TYR A 33 21.38 1.03 -12.80
C TYR A 33 21.10 0.54 -14.22
N ASP A 34 21.49 -0.69 -14.57
CA ASP A 34 21.17 -1.33 -15.84
C ASP A 34 19.74 -1.91 -15.88
N VAL A 35 19.23 -2.34 -14.72
CA VAL A 35 17.90 -2.97 -14.62
C VAL A 35 16.78 -2.00 -14.27
N VAL A 36 17.10 -0.76 -13.92
CA VAL A 36 16.13 0.30 -13.62
C VAL A 36 16.18 1.37 -14.73
N PRO A 37 15.21 1.38 -15.64
CA PRO A 37 15.21 2.34 -16.75
C PRO A 37 15.19 3.79 -16.26
N GLY A 38 15.92 4.68 -16.96
CA GLY A 38 15.87 6.13 -16.73
C GLY A 38 16.57 6.61 -15.47
N ILE A 39 17.48 5.82 -14.91
CA ILE A 39 18.40 6.24 -13.85
C ILE A 39 19.83 6.07 -14.33
N GLU A 40 20.58 7.16 -14.29
CA GLU A 40 22.02 7.14 -14.50
C GLU A 40 22.72 6.91 -13.15
N ARG A 41 23.76 6.08 -13.15
CA ARG A 41 24.56 5.83 -11.94
C ARG A 41 25.24 7.12 -11.46
N GLY A 42 25.76 7.91 -12.38
CA GLY A 42 26.60 9.06 -12.04
C GLY A 42 27.83 8.64 -11.22
N ASP A 43 28.13 9.39 -10.17
CA ASP A 43 29.27 9.12 -9.26
C ASP A 43 28.93 8.13 -8.12
N ARG A 44 27.74 7.50 -8.14
CA ARG A 44 27.34 6.53 -7.12
C ARG A 44 28.11 5.21 -7.26
N GLU A 45 28.31 4.54 -6.14
CA GLU A 45 28.83 3.18 -6.17
C GLU A 45 27.86 2.26 -6.91
N ASP A 46 28.40 1.25 -7.58
CA ASP A 46 27.56 0.28 -8.28
C ASP A 46 26.92 -0.68 -7.29
N VAL A 47 25.62 -0.92 -7.45
CA VAL A 47 24.85 -1.85 -6.62
C VAL A 47 24.49 -3.06 -7.48
N ILE A 48 25.09 -4.19 -7.18
CA ILE A 48 24.78 -5.44 -7.87
C ILE A 48 23.56 -6.10 -7.26
N VAL A 49 22.61 -6.49 -8.09
CA VAL A 49 21.42 -7.23 -7.65
C VAL A 49 21.83 -8.62 -7.20
N GLY A 50 21.58 -8.93 -5.93
CA GLY A 50 21.93 -10.22 -5.29
C GLY A 50 20.72 -10.93 -4.71
N THR A 51 20.98 -12.07 -4.09
CA THR A 51 19.99 -12.78 -3.24
C THR A 51 19.80 -12.08 -1.90
N ALA A 52 18.74 -12.43 -1.17
CA ALA A 52 18.51 -11.89 0.16
C ALA A 52 19.67 -12.21 1.11
N GLU A 53 20.22 -13.41 1.05
CA GLU A 53 21.31 -13.88 1.90
C GLU A 53 22.64 -13.14 1.61
N GLU A 54 22.85 -12.72 0.37
CA GLU A 54 24.05 -11.98 -0.02
C GLU A 54 23.97 -10.52 0.38
N VAL A 55 22.79 -9.90 0.28
CA VAL A 55 22.57 -8.46 0.46
C VAL A 55 22.23 -8.12 1.91
N ILE A 56 21.31 -8.86 2.56
CA ILE A 56 20.82 -8.58 3.90
C ILE A 56 21.78 -9.19 4.93
N ARG A 57 22.76 -8.40 5.39
CA ARG A 57 23.72 -8.74 6.44
C ARG A 57 23.54 -7.81 7.62
N PRO A 58 23.91 -8.23 8.84
CA PRO A 58 23.82 -7.35 10.00
C PRO A 58 24.53 -6.01 9.76
N GLY A 59 23.80 -4.91 9.97
CA GLY A 59 24.33 -3.55 9.78
C GLY A 59 24.55 -3.13 8.31
N ALA A 60 23.97 -3.83 7.34
CA ALA A 60 24.14 -3.49 5.92
C ALA A 60 23.37 -2.24 5.49
N ALA A 61 22.27 -1.91 6.17
CA ALA A 61 21.43 -0.75 5.88
C ALA A 61 20.65 -0.31 7.12
N ASP A 62 20.20 0.94 7.13
CA ASP A 62 19.32 1.46 8.18
C ASP A 62 17.90 0.92 8.06
N ILE A 63 17.46 0.65 6.83
CA ILE A 63 16.11 0.20 6.52
C ILE A 63 16.08 -0.64 5.24
N VAL A 64 15.20 -1.62 5.20
CA VAL A 64 14.91 -2.43 4.00
C VAL A 64 13.48 -2.18 3.55
N VAL A 65 13.30 -1.95 2.23
CA VAL A 65 12.00 -1.80 1.60
C VAL A 65 11.58 -3.13 0.96
N VAL A 66 10.48 -3.71 1.44
CA VAL A 66 9.94 -5.00 0.96
C VAL A 66 8.66 -4.75 0.16
N CYS A 67 8.68 -5.03 -1.15
CA CYS A 67 7.56 -4.79 -2.06
C CYS A 67 7.29 -6.02 -2.93
N THR A 68 6.95 -7.17 -2.32
CA THR A 68 6.87 -8.44 -3.04
C THR A 68 5.48 -9.07 -3.11
N ASN A 69 4.68 -8.99 -2.06
CA ASN A 69 3.39 -9.67 -1.92
C ASN A 69 2.44 -8.76 -1.15
N SER A 70 1.14 -9.08 -1.17
CA SER A 70 0.06 -8.31 -0.55
C SER A 70 -0.30 -8.80 0.86
N PHE A 71 -0.09 -10.09 1.15
CA PHE A 71 -0.56 -10.75 2.37
C PHE A 71 0.53 -10.86 3.43
N THR A 72 0.16 -10.66 4.69
CA THR A 72 1.07 -10.76 5.85
C THR A 72 1.80 -12.09 5.90
N ARG A 73 1.09 -13.21 5.65
CA ARG A 73 1.68 -14.56 5.65
C ARG A 73 2.79 -14.72 4.62
N ASP A 74 2.64 -14.11 3.46
CA ASP A 74 3.58 -14.24 2.34
C ASP A 74 4.85 -13.40 2.53
N VAL A 75 4.76 -12.32 3.32
CA VAL A 75 5.91 -11.44 3.61
C VAL A 75 6.52 -11.72 4.97
N TYR A 76 5.85 -12.44 5.86
CA TYR A 76 6.25 -12.65 7.26
C TYR A 76 7.71 -13.08 7.41
N ASP A 77 8.11 -14.17 6.76
CA ASP A 77 9.49 -14.70 6.87
C ASP A 77 10.54 -13.72 6.35
N LYS A 78 10.20 -12.93 5.32
CA LYS A 78 11.07 -11.89 4.76
C LYS A 78 11.27 -10.74 5.74
N LEU A 79 10.18 -10.31 6.41
CA LEU A 79 10.23 -9.25 7.43
C LEU A 79 11.07 -9.72 8.65
N VAL A 80 10.82 -10.94 9.12
CA VAL A 80 11.57 -11.55 10.22
C VAL A 80 13.05 -11.65 9.87
N PHE A 81 13.37 -12.12 8.66
CA PHE A 81 14.76 -12.26 8.19
C PHE A 81 15.53 -10.93 8.22
N VAL A 82 14.89 -9.83 7.89
CA VAL A 82 15.48 -8.49 7.95
C VAL A 82 15.62 -8.01 9.40
N MET A 83 14.55 -8.12 10.19
CA MET A 83 14.52 -7.63 11.57
C MET A 83 15.53 -8.35 12.48
N GLU A 84 15.73 -9.67 12.30
CA GLU A 84 16.72 -10.45 13.03
C GLU A 84 18.18 -10.06 12.71
N ARG A 85 18.38 -9.29 11.64
CA ARG A 85 19.68 -8.69 11.27
C ARG A 85 19.83 -7.24 11.71
N GLY A 86 18.91 -6.76 12.55
CA GLY A 86 18.98 -5.44 13.17
C GLY A 86 18.66 -4.28 12.23
N MET A 87 17.86 -4.52 11.18
CA MET A 87 17.46 -3.47 10.24
C MET A 87 15.96 -3.18 10.33
N ASN A 88 15.59 -1.90 10.22
CA ASN A 88 14.20 -1.50 10.12
C ASN A 88 13.58 -1.99 8.81
N VAL A 89 12.26 -2.10 8.77
CA VAL A 89 11.54 -2.59 7.59
C VAL A 89 10.35 -1.70 7.28
N ILE A 90 10.18 -1.38 6.00
CA ILE A 90 8.95 -0.80 5.49
C ILE A 90 8.44 -1.66 4.33
N THR A 91 7.14 -1.94 4.28
CA THR A 91 6.58 -2.81 3.26
C THR A 91 5.33 -2.22 2.61
N SER A 92 5.13 -2.52 1.32
CA SER A 92 3.91 -2.21 0.58
C SER A 92 2.89 -3.34 0.61
N ALA A 93 3.10 -4.38 1.40
CA ALA A 93 2.10 -5.45 1.56
C ALA A 93 0.84 -4.85 2.19
N GLU A 94 -0.27 -4.94 1.50
CA GLU A 94 -1.52 -4.25 1.84
C GLU A 94 -2.03 -4.67 3.23
N GLU A 95 -2.08 -5.96 3.55
CA GLU A 95 -2.47 -6.42 4.89
C GLU A 95 -1.56 -5.87 6.01
N MET A 96 -0.30 -5.58 5.70
CA MET A 96 0.64 -5.03 6.68
C MET A 96 0.34 -3.58 7.08
N ALA A 97 -0.57 -2.88 6.38
CA ALA A 97 -1.03 -1.55 6.82
C ALA A 97 -1.72 -1.61 8.19
N TYR A 98 -2.45 -2.71 8.47
CA TYR A 98 -3.06 -2.98 9.79
C TYR A 98 -3.22 -4.50 10.02
N PRO A 99 -2.13 -5.26 10.17
CA PRO A 99 -2.17 -6.73 10.18
C PRO A 99 -2.98 -7.31 11.34
N GLN A 100 -3.25 -6.53 12.39
CA GLN A 100 -4.12 -6.93 13.50
C GLN A 100 -5.56 -7.22 13.07
N ALA A 101 -5.98 -6.72 11.90
CA ALA A 101 -7.33 -6.92 11.40
C ALA A 101 -7.61 -8.39 11.04
N GLN A 102 -6.68 -9.04 10.34
CA GLN A 102 -6.85 -10.40 9.83
C GLN A 102 -5.83 -11.40 10.39
N GLU A 103 -4.63 -10.95 10.74
CA GLU A 103 -3.52 -11.78 11.22
C GLU A 103 -3.00 -11.33 12.60
N PRO A 104 -3.85 -11.27 13.65
CA PRO A 104 -3.47 -10.71 14.95
C PRO A 104 -2.32 -11.47 15.63
N GLU A 105 -2.21 -12.79 15.41
CA GLU A 105 -1.13 -13.60 15.97
C GLU A 105 0.21 -13.32 15.29
N LEU A 106 0.21 -13.15 13.96
CA LEU A 106 1.42 -12.79 13.21
C LEU A 106 1.84 -11.35 13.53
N ALA A 107 0.87 -10.44 13.65
CA ALA A 107 1.12 -9.07 14.06
C ALA A 107 1.80 -8.99 15.45
N ALA A 108 1.29 -9.74 16.44
CA ALA A 108 1.89 -9.82 17.77
C ALA A 108 3.33 -10.38 17.73
N LYS A 109 3.58 -11.41 16.92
CA LYS A 109 4.92 -11.97 16.74
C LYS A 109 5.88 -10.99 16.07
N LEU A 110 5.42 -10.27 15.03
CA LEU A 110 6.23 -9.23 14.38
C LEU A 110 6.59 -8.11 15.35
N ASP A 111 5.66 -7.67 16.18
CA ASP A 111 5.92 -6.66 17.21
C ASP A 111 6.96 -7.15 18.24
N GLU A 112 6.83 -8.38 18.73
CA GLU A 112 7.80 -9.00 19.65
C GLU A 112 9.19 -9.08 19.03
N ILE A 113 9.29 -9.59 17.79
CA ILE A 113 10.59 -9.74 17.09
C ILE A 113 11.22 -8.37 16.85
N ALA A 114 10.44 -7.39 16.39
CA ALA A 114 10.91 -6.03 16.15
C ALA A 114 11.45 -5.39 17.44
N ARG A 115 10.71 -5.48 18.56
CA ARG A 115 11.14 -4.96 19.86
C ARG A 115 12.41 -5.67 20.36
N ARG A 116 12.47 -6.99 20.26
CA ARG A 116 13.64 -7.78 20.69
C ARG A 116 14.91 -7.40 19.94
N ASN A 117 14.78 -7.07 18.66
CA ASN A 117 15.91 -6.67 17.81
C ASN A 117 16.16 -5.16 17.77
N GLY A 118 15.38 -4.35 18.48
CA GLY A 118 15.55 -2.90 18.55
C GLY A 118 15.23 -2.19 17.25
N VAL A 119 14.33 -2.75 16.42
CA VAL A 119 13.97 -2.23 15.08
C VAL A 119 12.47 -2.01 14.94
N THR A 120 12.09 -1.29 13.90
CA THR A 120 10.70 -0.96 13.59
C THR A 120 10.28 -1.60 12.26
N VAL A 121 9.04 -2.09 12.20
CA VAL A 121 8.40 -2.55 10.97
C VAL A 121 7.10 -1.78 10.73
N LEU A 122 6.90 -1.29 9.51
CA LEU A 122 5.72 -0.55 9.07
C LEU A 122 5.22 -1.08 7.73
N GLY A 123 3.92 -1.34 7.63
CA GLY A 123 3.23 -1.48 6.35
C GLY A 123 2.54 -0.17 5.96
N THR A 124 2.68 0.26 4.70
CA THR A 124 2.05 1.47 4.18
C THR A 124 1.91 1.46 2.67
N GLY A 125 1.04 2.30 2.16
CA GLY A 125 0.79 2.51 0.76
C GLY A 125 -0.18 3.65 0.54
N ILE A 126 -0.69 3.78 -0.67
CA ILE A 126 -1.72 4.77 -0.96
C ILE A 126 -3.10 4.27 -0.49
N ASN A 127 -3.35 2.97 -0.63
CA ASN A 127 -4.59 2.31 -0.23
C ASN A 127 -4.38 0.78 -0.12
N PRO A 128 -4.35 0.24 1.11
CA PRO A 128 -4.42 0.91 2.41
C PRO A 128 -3.13 1.67 2.77
N GLY A 129 -3.26 2.58 3.74
CA GLY A 129 -2.16 3.36 4.32
C GLY A 129 -2.36 4.89 4.29
N LEU A 130 -3.19 5.41 3.37
CA LEU A 130 -3.50 6.84 3.32
C LEU A 130 -4.95 7.14 2.99
N ILE A 131 -5.42 6.84 1.76
CA ILE A 131 -6.62 7.47 1.19
C ILE A 131 -7.90 7.01 1.89
N MET A 132 -8.07 5.70 2.10
CA MET A 132 -9.30 5.15 2.65
C MET A 132 -9.22 4.86 4.16
N ASP A 133 -8.13 5.25 4.82
CA ASP A 133 -7.90 5.04 6.25
C ASP A 133 -7.28 6.25 6.95
N LEU A 134 -5.96 6.50 6.86
CA LEU A 134 -5.30 7.59 7.58
C LEU A 134 -5.94 8.95 7.28
N LEU A 135 -6.27 9.24 6.03
CA LEU A 135 -6.90 10.51 5.63
C LEU A 135 -8.30 10.65 6.24
N VAL A 136 -9.06 9.55 6.30
CA VAL A 136 -10.36 9.49 6.98
C VAL A 136 -10.18 9.81 8.47
N ILE A 137 -9.26 9.11 9.14
CA ILE A 137 -8.95 9.32 10.56
C ILE A 137 -8.54 10.78 10.83
N LEU A 138 -7.69 11.33 9.97
CA LEU A 138 -7.23 12.73 10.09
C LEU A 138 -8.40 13.71 10.06
N TRP A 139 -9.36 13.53 9.14
CA TRP A 139 -10.53 14.39 9.04
C TRP A 139 -11.47 14.26 10.24
N THR A 140 -11.60 13.07 10.84
CA THR A 140 -12.40 12.91 12.07
C THR A 140 -11.85 13.73 13.24
N GLY A 141 -10.55 14.03 13.24
CA GLY A 141 -9.93 14.90 14.25
C GLY A 141 -10.46 16.33 14.30
N ALA A 142 -11.17 16.77 13.25
CA ALA A 142 -11.85 18.07 13.20
C ALA A 142 -13.33 17.98 13.61
N CYS A 143 -13.84 16.78 13.93
CA CYS A 143 -15.24 16.55 14.31
C CYS A 143 -15.38 16.39 15.84
N GLU A 144 -16.43 16.98 16.41
CA GLU A 144 -16.86 16.73 17.79
C GLU A 144 -17.49 15.34 17.91
N SER A 145 -18.24 14.93 16.86
CA SER A 145 -18.87 13.62 16.77
C SER A 145 -18.82 13.07 15.36
N VAL A 146 -18.80 11.75 15.25
CA VAL A 146 -18.85 11.01 13.99
C VAL A 146 -19.96 9.97 14.08
N ASP A 147 -20.91 10.02 13.13
CA ASP A 147 -22.04 9.11 13.10
C ASP A 147 -21.88 8.04 12.03
N HIS A 148 -21.37 8.43 10.85
CA HIS A 148 -21.20 7.55 9.69
C HIS A 148 -20.08 8.05 8.78
N ILE A 149 -19.37 7.15 8.14
CA ILE A 149 -18.25 7.42 7.24
C ILE A 149 -18.46 6.69 5.91
N VAL A 150 -18.32 7.42 4.80
CA VAL A 150 -18.20 6.83 3.45
C VAL A 150 -16.83 7.21 2.90
N SER A 151 -16.02 6.22 2.57
CA SER A 151 -14.75 6.40 1.88
C SER A 151 -14.82 5.74 0.51
N ARG A 152 -14.59 6.52 -0.54
CA ARG A 152 -14.68 6.06 -1.92
C ARG A 152 -13.44 6.41 -2.71
N ARG A 153 -12.97 5.45 -3.50
CA ARG A 153 -11.85 5.63 -4.43
C ARG A 153 -12.22 5.08 -5.80
N VAL A 154 -12.25 5.94 -6.81
CA VAL A 154 -12.45 5.56 -8.21
C VAL A 154 -11.11 5.68 -8.92
N ASN A 155 -10.49 4.55 -9.30
CA ASN A 155 -9.17 4.61 -9.91
C ASN A 155 -9.08 3.87 -11.25
N SER A 156 -8.07 4.28 -12.04
CA SER A 156 -7.72 3.63 -13.29
C SER A 156 -6.77 2.45 -13.04
N LEU A 157 -7.12 1.28 -13.60
CA LEU A 157 -6.22 0.11 -13.65
C LEU A 157 -5.24 0.19 -14.84
N SER A 158 -5.42 1.12 -15.78
CA SER A 158 -4.66 1.20 -17.03
C SER A 158 -3.14 1.24 -16.85
N PRO A 159 -2.55 1.88 -15.81
CA PRO A 159 -1.11 1.89 -15.59
C PRO A 159 -0.53 0.58 -15.04
N PHE A 160 -1.37 -0.34 -14.55
CA PHE A 160 -0.91 -1.56 -13.88
C PHE A 160 -0.55 -2.66 -14.88
N GLY A 161 0.36 -3.55 -14.48
CA GLY A 161 0.88 -4.62 -15.32
C GLY A 161 -0.06 -5.81 -15.53
N PRO A 162 0.34 -6.81 -16.36
CA PRO A 162 -0.51 -7.94 -16.73
C PRO A 162 -1.03 -8.77 -15.54
N ALA A 163 -0.23 -8.93 -14.49
CA ALA A 163 -0.65 -9.68 -13.30
C ALA A 163 -1.90 -9.06 -12.66
N VAL A 164 -1.90 -7.72 -12.49
CA VAL A 164 -3.08 -7.02 -11.95
C VAL A 164 -4.27 -7.14 -12.88
N MET A 165 -4.07 -7.08 -14.20
CA MET A 165 -5.15 -7.28 -15.16
C MET A 165 -5.81 -8.65 -14.99
N GLU A 166 -5.02 -9.71 -14.80
CA GLU A 166 -5.51 -11.07 -14.58
C GLU A 166 -6.23 -11.21 -13.23
N GLU A 167 -5.64 -10.71 -12.16
CA GLU A 167 -6.20 -10.73 -10.79
C GLU A 167 -7.52 -9.97 -10.68
N GLN A 168 -7.69 -8.93 -11.49
CA GLN A 168 -8.92 -8.12 -11.56
C GLN A 168 -9.92 -8.65 -12.61
N GLY A 169 -9.56 -9.71 -13.34
CA GLY A 169 -10.46 -10.35 -14.32
C GLY A 169 -10.73 -9.50 -15.56
N ILE A 170 -9.81 -8.62 -15.95
CA ILE A 170 -9.97 -7.78 -17.15
C ILE A 170 -10.08 -8.65 -18.41
N GLY A 171 -11.13 -8.41 -19.21
CA GLY A 171 -11.40 -9.14 -20.44
C GLY A 171 -12.17 -10.45 -20.26
N LEU A 172 -12.49 -10.86 -19.05
CA LEU A 172 -13.30 -12.05 -18.80
C LEU A 172 -14.75 -11.84 -19.25
N GLU A 173 -15.39 -12.92 -19.66
CA GLU A 173 -16.86 -12.99 -19.72
C GLU A 173 -17.43 -12.93 -18.29
N VAL A 174 -18.60 -12.32 -18.11
CA VAL A 174 -19.23 -12.17 -16.80
C VAL A 174 -19.43 -13.53 -16.11
N ALA A 175 -19.84 -14.58 -16.86
CA ALA A 175 -20.01 -15.91 -16.30
C ALA A 175 -18.71 -16.53 -15.75
N GLU A 176 -17.58 -16.30 -16.40
CA GLU A 176 -16.29 -16.79 -15.92
C GLU A 176 -15.81 -15.95 -14.70
N PHE A 177 -16.07 -14.65 -14.68
CA PHE A 177 -15.81 -13.80 -13.50
C PHE A 177 -16.56 -14.32 -12.28
N GLU A 178 -17.88 -14.54 -12.40
CA GLU A 178 -18.72 -15.03 -11.31
C GLU A 178 -18.28 -16.42 -10.82
N LYS A 179 -17.89 -17.29 -11.74
CA LYS A 179 -17.33 -18.61 -11.40
C LYS A 179 -16.03 -18.50 -10.60
N ARG A 180 -15.10 -17.62 -11.01
CA ARG A 180 -13.84 -17.38 -10.30
C ARG A 180 -14.08 -16.70 -8.94
N LYS A 181 -15.01 -15.74 -8.87
CA LYS A 181 -15.46 -15.15 -7.61
C LYS A 181 -15.97 -16.21 -6.64
N ALA A 182 -16.87 -17.07 -7.08
CA ALA A 182 -17.41 -18.16 -6.26
C ALA A 182 -16.35 -19.18 -5.83
N ALA A 183 -15.31 -19.38 -6.63
CA ALA A 183 -14.19 -20.27 -6.32
C ALA A 183 -13.13 -19.59 -5.41
N GLY A 184 -13.27 -18.30 -5.07
CA GLY A 184 -12.30 -17.56 -4.27
C GLY A 184 -10.96 -17.32 -4.98
N THR A 185 -10.94 -17.35 -6.33
CA THR A 185 -9.72 -17.13 -7.14
C THR A 185 -9.61 -15.73 -7.72
N MET A 186 -10.54 -14.83 -7.37
CA MET A 186 -10.47 -13.41 -7.66
C MET A 186 -9.98 -12.68 -6.41
N THR A 187 -8.95 -11.87 -6.54
CA THR A 187 -8.38 -11.13 -5.40
C THR A 187 -9.11 -9.81 -5.17
N GLY A 188 -9.44 -9.11 -6.24
CA GLY A 188 -9.96 -7.75 -6.14
C GLY A 188 -8.95 -6.81 -5.44
N HIS A 189 -9.47 -5.91 -4.60
CA HIS A 189 -8.63 -5.06 -3.75
C HIS A 189 -8.40 -5.72 -2.38
N VAL A 190 -7.16 -5.72 -1.91
CA VAL A 190 -6.77 -6.13 -0.55
C VAL A 190 -6.62 -4.86 0.30
N GLY A 191 -7.22 -4.85 1.51
CA GLY A 191 -7.02 -3.74 2.46
C GLY A 191 -8.27 -3.18 3.11
N PHE A 192 -9.49 -3.58 2.73
CA PHE A 192 -10.71 -3.06 3.36
C PHE A 192 -10.85 -3.45 4.83
N ALA A 193 -10.50 -4.68 5.18
CA ALA A 193 -10.52 -5.13 6.57
C ALA A 193 -9.53 -4.32 7.42
N GLU A 194 -8.35 -4.07 6.87
CA GLU A 194 -7.28 -3.28 7.49
C GLU A 194 -7.71 -1.84 7.70
N SER A 195 -8.23 -1.19 6.66
CA SER A 195 -8.66 0.21 6.72
C SER A 195 -9.84 0.40 7.67
N ILE A 196 -10.87 -0.44 7.59
CA ILE A 196 -12.04 -0.38 8.49
C ILE A 196 -11.61 -0.61 9.93
N ARG A 197 -10.75 -1.60 10.18
CA ARG A 197 -10.27 -1.88 11.53
C ARG A 197 -9.39 -0.75 12.08
N MET A 198 -8.51 -0.16 11.26
CA MET A 198 -7.70 0.99 11.65
C MET A 198 -8.57 2.17 12.03
N ILE A 199 -9.62 2.48 11.24
CA ILE A 199 -10.56 3.57 11.53
C ILE A 199 -11.31 3.29 12.83
N THR A 200 -11.89 2.10 13.00
CA THR A 200 -12.67 1.78 14.19
C THR A 200 -11.83 1.84 15.46
N ASP A 201 -10.62 1.28 15.43
CA ASP A 201 -9.73 1.30 16.58
C ASP A 201 -9.27 2.73 16.92
N ALA A 202 -8.97 3.57 15.91
CA ALA A 202 -8.61 4.98 16.11
C ALA A 202 -9.75 5.82 16.72
N LEU A 203 -10.99 5.55 16.32
CA LEU A 203 -12.17 6.22 16.86
C LEU A 203 -12.65 5.65 18.22
N GLY A 204 -12.03 4.57 18.71
CA GLY A 204 -12.48 3.87 19.90
C GLY A 204 -13.80 3.10 19.71
N TRP A 205 -14.16 2.83 18.46
CA TRP A 205 -15.33 2.02 18.14
C TRP A 205 -15.00 0.53 18.22
N LYS A 206 -15.96 -0.25 18.70
CA LYS A 206 -15.85 -1.71 18.68
C LYS A 206 -16.50 -2.24 17.40
N LEU A 207 -15.66 -2.73 16.49
CA LEU A 207 -16.15 -3.37 15.26
C LEU A 207 -16.86 -4.69 15.61
N ASP A 208 -18.17 -4.76 15.33
CA ASP A 208 -18.98 -5.96 15.53
C ASP A 208 -18.81 -6.94 14.37
N LYS A 209 -18.78 -6.41 13.13
CA LYS A 209 -18.72 -7.20 11.90
C LYS A 209 -18.07 -6.42 10.77
N PHE A 210 -17.25 -7.11 9.99
CA PHE A 210 -16.74 -6.68 8.69
C PHE A 210 -17.37 -7.53 7.58
N GLU A 211 -17.78 -6.90 6.50
CA GLU A 211 -18.29 -7.55 5.30
C GLU A 211 -17.71 -6.86 4.07
N GLN A 212 -17.51 -7.63 3.01
CA GLN A 212 -17.13 -7.09 1.71
C GLN A 212 -17.74 -7.91 0.57
N ASP A 213 -17.91 -7.28 -0.57
CA ASP A 213 -18.34 -7.91 -1.82
C ASP A 213 -17.65 -7.29 -3.02
N MET A 214 -17.65 -7.98 -4.14
CA MET A 214 -17.12 -7.50 -5.41
C MET A 214 -18.10 -7.83 -6.55
N GLU A 215 -18.23 -6.90 -7.47
CA GLU A 215 -19.05 -7.02 -8.67
C GLU A 215 -18.22 -6.69 -9.92
N PRO A 216 -18.44 -7.37 -11.06
CA PRO A 216 -17.77 -7.03 -12.30
C PRO A 216 -18.27 -5.68 -12.84
N ILE A 217 -17.34 -4.84 -13.29
CA ILE A 217 -17.67 -3.66 -14.09
C ILE A 217 -17.65 -4.08 -15.55
N VAL A 218 -18.84 -4.21 -16.16
CA VAL A 218 -19.00 -4.59 -17.56
C VAL A 218 -19.00 -3.37 -18.44
N THR A 219 -18.32 -3.41 -19.58
CA THR A 219 -18.23 -2.29 -20.51
C THR A 219 -19.15 -2.46 -21.72
N ASP A 220 -19.76 -1.38 -22.17
CA ASP A 220 -20.58 -1.37 -23.41
C ASP A 220 -19.75 -1.08 -24.67
N VAL A 221 -18.46 -0.74 -24.52
CA VAL A 221 -17.52 -0.41 -25.60
C VAL A 221 -16.22 -1.14 -25.39
N ASP A 222 -15.48 -1.37 -26.48
CA ASP A 222 -14.14 -1.91 -26.37
C ASP A 222 -13.22 -0.92 -25.64
N ARG A 223 -12.50 -1.41 -24.62
CA ARG A 223 -11.50 -0.63 -23.87
C ARG A 223 -10.14 -1.31 -23.96
N LYS A 224 -9.12 -0.52 -24.20
CA LYS A 224 -7.75 -1.00 -24.36
C LYS A 224 -6.79 -0.12 -23.58
N SER A 225 -6.11 -0.73 -22.61
CA SER A 225 -4.95 -0.16 -21.93
C SER A 225 -3.63 -0.76 -22.44
N PRO A 226 -2.46 -0.29 -21.99
CA PRO A 226 -1.18 -0.89 -22.37
C PRO A 226 -1.05 -2.38 -22.04
N TYR A 227 -1.78 -2.88 -21.03
CA TYR A 227 -1.63 -4.24 -20.52
C TYR A 227 -2.93 -5.04 -20.46
N GLY A 228 -4.06 -4.43 -20.81
CA GLY A 228 -5.38 -5.07 -20.73
C GLY A 228 -6.28 -4.68 -21.88
N PHE A 229 -7.22 -5.58 -22.22
CA PHE A 229 -8.26 -5.35 -23.20
C PHE A 229 -9.58 -5.95 -22.70
N ALA A 230 -10.65 -5.19 -22.79
CA ALA A 230 -12.01 -5.65 -22.53
C ALA A 230 -12.90 -5.30 -23.73
N ALA A 231 -13.43 -6.32 -24.39
CA ALA A 231 -14.43 -6.13 -25.46
C ALA A 231 -15.78 -5.68 -24.87
N ALA A 232 -16.62 -5.06 -25.68
CA ALA A 232 -17.99 -4.76 -25.28
C ALA A 232 -18.70 -6.03 -24.77
N GLY A 233 -19.39 -5.92 -23.63
CA GLY A 233 -20.02 -7.03 -22.92
C GLY A 233 -19.09 -7.82 -21.98
N HIS A 234 -17.82 -7.48 -21.89
CA HIS A 234 -16.82 -8.13 -21.02
C HIS A 234 -16.46 -7.27 -19.82
N VAL A 235 -15.76 -7.89 -18.87
CA VAL A 235 -15.31 -7.23 -17.63
C VAL A 235 -14.17 -6.26 -17.92
N ALA A 236 -14.38 -4.99 -17.60
CA ALA A 236 -13.40 -3.92 -17.72
C ALA A 236 -12.82 -3.50 -16.36
N GLY A 237 -13.33 -4.06 -15.27
CA GLY A 237 -12.92 -3.73 -13.91
C GLY A 237 -13.71 -4.45 -12.85
N VAL A 238 -13.45 -4.08 -11.60
CA VAL A 238 -14.12 -4.62 -10.41
C VAL A 238 -14.61 -3.47 -9.54
N ALA A 239 -15.86 -3.51 -9.11
CA ALA A 239 -16.40 -2.67 -8.07
C ALA A 239 -16.39 -3.44 -6.76
N MET A 240 -15.55 -3.01 -5.83
CA MET A 240 -15.51 -3.58 -4.48
C MET A 240 -16.22 -2.68 -3.49
N LYS A 241 -16.94 -3.29 -2.57
CA LYS A 241 -17.59 -2.60 -1.44
C LYS A 241 -17.23 -3.29 -0.14
N GLY A 242 -17.09 -2.51 0.92
CA GLY A 242 -16.83 -3.01 2.27
C GLY A 242 -17.69 -2.28 3.30
N TRP A 243 -18.08 -2.96 4.37
CA TRP A 243 -18.91 -2.41 5.43
C TRP A 243 -18.37 -2.77 6.80
N GLY A 244 -18.26 -1.77 7.65
CA GLY A 244 -17.96 -1.92 9.07
C GLY A 244 -19.21 -1.66 9.91
N THR A 245 -19.67 -2.66 10.65
CA THR A 245 -20.80 -2.57 11.57
C THR A 245 -20.31 -2.30 12.98
N VAL A 246 -20.87 -1.29 13.64
CA VAL A 246 -20.60 -0.89 15.03
C VAL A 246 -21.95 -0.64 15.72
N ASP A 247 -22.14 -1.20 16.90
CA ASP A 247 -23.41 -1.15 17.66
C ASP A 247 -24.61 -1.59 16.82
N GLY A 248 -24.42 -2.63 15.99
CA GLY A 248 -25.44 -3.21 15.13
C GLY A 248 -25.84 -2.37 13.93
N GLN A 249 -25.13 -1.26 13.64
CA GLN A 249 -25.36 -0.38 12.50
C GLN A 249 -24.12 -0.31 11.60
N VAL A 250 -24.33 -0.21 10.28
CA VAL A 250 -23.23 0.09 9.36
C VAL A 250 -22.79 1.53 9.61
N LYS A 251 -21.57 1.70 10.11
CA LYS A 251 -20.96 2.98 10.43
C LYS A 251 -19.87 3.39 9.43
N ILE A 252 -19.30 2.42 8.71
CA ILE A 252 -18.28 2.66 7.71
C ILE A 252 -18.67 1.95 6.42
N GLU A 253 -18.68 2.68 5.34
CA GLU A 253 -18.83 2.17 3.98
C GLU A 253 -17.59 2.49 3.15
N MET A 254 -17.07 1.48 2.45
CA MET A 254 -16.00 1.62 1.48
C MET A 254 -16.49 1.24 0.09
N ASP A 255 -16.19 2.07 -0.92
CA ASP A 255 -16.55 1.85 -2.32
C ASP A 255 -15.32 2.08 -3.20
N HIS A 256 -14.87 1.03 -3.89
CA HIS A 256 -13.65 1.08 -4.67
C HIS A 256 -13.82 0.46 -6.07
N PRO A 257 -14.50 1.18 -7.00
CA PRO A 257 -14.53 0.77 -8.39
C PRO A 257 -13.17 1.05 -9.06
N GLN A 258 -12.60 0.00 -9.61
CA GLN A 258 -11.32 -0.02 -10.31
C GLN A 258 -11.54 -0.55 -11.73
N GLN A 259 -11.10 0.17 -12.76
CA GLN A 259 -11.34 -0.25 -14.13
C GLN A 259 -10.30 0.30 -15.11
N ILE A 260 -10.13 -0.35 -16.25
CA ILE A 260 -9.30 0.19 -17.32
C ILE A 260 -10.04 1.28 -18.08
N GLU A 261 -9.31 2.33 -18.50
CA GLU A 261 -9.81 3.44 -19.32
C GLU A 261 -11.19 3.99 -18.90
N PRO A 262 -11.36 4.39 -17.61
CA PRO A 262 -12.67 4.86 -17.10
C PRO A 262 -13.19 6.09 -17.87
N GLU A 263 -12.30 6.98 -18.29
CA GLU A 263 -12.65 8.21 -18.96
C GLU A 263 -13.30 7.99 -20.33
N GLN A 264 -13.02 6.85 -21.01
CA GLN A 264 -13.67 6.51 -22.28
C GLN A 264 -15.19 6.36 -22.17
N VAL A 265 -15.70 6.12 -20.95
CA VAL A 265 -17.13 6.01 -20.66
C VAL A 265 -17.64 7.12 -19.74
N GLY A 266 -16.90 8.23 -19.66
CA GLY A 266 -17.29 9.41 -18.89
C GLY A 266 -17.18 9.26 -17.38
N ILE A 267 -16.44 8.26 -16.88
CA ILE A 267 -16.18 8.08 -15.46
C ILE A 267 -14.89 8.80 -15.11
N HIS A 268 -14.99 9.77 -14.20
CA HIS A 268 -13.83 10.49 -13.66
C HIS A 268 -13.28 9.79 -12.45
N THR A 269 -11.95 9.69 -12.39
CA THR A 269 -11.24 9.14 -11.24
C THR A 269 -11.20 10.15 -10.10
N GLY A 270 -11.10 9.65 -8.86
CA GLY A 270 -11.06 10.51 -7.68
C GLY A 270 -11.06 9.75 -6.37
N ASP A 271 -10.71 10.47 -5.32
CA ASP A 271 -10.71 10.02 -3.92
C ASP A 271 -11.71 10.88 -3.14
N TYR A 272 -12.60 10.26 -2.38
CA TYR A 272 -13.72 10.92 -1.72
C TYR A 272 -13.83 10.43 -0.27
N VAL A 273 -14.04 11.36 0.66
CA VAL A 273 -14.33 11.06 2.07
C VAL A 273 -15.54 11.88 2.51
N GLU A 274 -16.60 11.22 2.91
CA GLU A 274 -17.78 11.84 3.54
C GLU A 274 -17.86 11.38 4.99
N ILE A 275 -17.97 12.33 5.91
CA ILE A 275 -18.17 12.08 7.33
C ILE A 275 -19.48 12.77 7.73
N GLN A 276 -20.45 11.98 8.15
CA GLN A 276 -21.64 12.48 8.82
C GLN A 276 -21.30 12.61 10.31
N GLY A 277 -21.44 13.82 10.83
CA GLY A 277 -21.04 14.16 12.19
C GLY A 277 -21.16 15.66 12.46
N ILE A 278 -20.51 16.15 13.50
CA ILE A 278 -20.51 17.56 13.90
C ILE A 278 -19.09 18.08 13.94
N PRO A 279 -18.67 19.01 13.05
CA PRO A 279 -19.33 19.34 11.77
C PRO A 279 -19.23 18.19 10.76
N PRO A 280 -20.06 18.15 9.73
CA PRO A 280 -19.89 17.19 8.64
C PRO A 280 -18.67 17.54 7.79
N VAL A 281 -18.04 16.52 7.20
CA VAL A 281 -16.91 16.69 6.27
C VAL A 281 -17.24 16.06 4.92
N ASN A 282 -16.91 16.75 3.85
CA ASN A 282 -16.96 16.24 2.48
C ASN A 282 -15.67 16.65 1.77
N MET A 283 -14.77 15.69 1.56
CA MET A 283 -13.49 15.88 0.88
C MET A 283 -13.51 15.21 -0.49
N VAL A 284 -13.02 15.90 -1.48
CA VAL A 284 -12.90 15.40 -2.85
C VAL A 284 -11.51 15.74 -3.39
N ASN A 285 -10.82 14.74 -3.91
CA ASN A 285 -9.59 14.89 -4.68
C ASN A 285 -9.80 14.31 -6.08
N THR A 286 -9.66 15.11 -7.12
CA THR A 286 -9.82 14.72 -8.51
C THR A 286 -8.71 15.32 -9.39
N PRO A 287 -8.08 14.53 -10.28
CA PRO A 287 -8.20 13.07 -10.38
C PRO A 287 -7.67 12.35 -9.12
N GLU A 288 -7.83 11.02 -9.07
CA GLU A 288 -7.25 10.22 -7.98
C GLU A 288 -5.73 10.35 -7.90
N ILE A 289 -5.18 10.12 -6.73
CA ILE A 289 -3.72 9.95 -6.61
C ILE A 289 -3.35 8.60 -7.26
N GLU A 290 -2.51 8.65 -8.28
CA GLU A 290 -2.09 7.44 -9.01
C GLU A 290 -1.45 6.43 -8.05
N GLY A 291 -1.97 5.19 -8.07
CA GLY A 291 -1.68 4.17 -7.06
C GLY A 291 -0.19 3.81 -6.93
N GLY A 292 0.48 3.64 -8.07
CA GLY A 292 1.89 3.25 -8.10
C GLY A 292 2.82 4.35 -7.59
N ILE A 293 2.58 5.61 -7.98
CA ILE A 293 3.35 6.77 -7.53
C ILE A 293 3.06 7.07 -6.06
N GLY A 294 1.78 7.09 -5.68
CA GLY A 294 1.36 7.40 -4.32
C GLY A 294 1.89 6.41 -3.29
N THR A 295 1.81 5.11 -3.57
CA THR A 295 2.36 4.07 -2.69
C THR A 295 3.87 4.27 -2.46
N MET A 296 4.62 4.58 -3.50
CA MET A 296 6.06 4.80 -3.34
C MET A 296 6.37 6.09 -2.61
N ALA A 297 5.60 7.15 -2.86
CA ALA A 297 5.74 8.39 -2.11
C ALA A 297 5.51 8.17 -0.62
N MET A 298 4.47 7.41 -0.24
CA MET A 298 4.20 7.05 1.15
C MET A 298 5.37 6.29 1.78
N ILE A 299 5.85 5.23 1.12
CA ILE A 299 7.00 4.47 1.60
C ILE A 299 8.21 5.36 1.81
N MET A 300 8.58 6.18 0.80
CA MET A 300 9.75 7.05 0.87
C MET A 300 9.66 8.09 1.98
N ASN A 301 8.51 8.75 2.07
CA ASN A 301 8.31 9.81 3.06
C ASN A 301 8.16 9.25 4.50
N CYS A 302 7.86 7.96 4.66
CA CYS A 302 7.84 7.30 5.96
C CYS A 302 9.20 6.77 6.42
N ILE A 303 10.23 6.71 5.57
CA ILE A 303 11.55 6.17 5.95
C ILE A 303 12.11 6.82 7.23
N PRO A 304 12.23 8.16 7.35
CA PRO A 304 12.73 8.78 8.57
C PRO A 304 11.84 8.48 9.79
N HIS A 305 10.52 8.45 9.60
CA HIS A 305 9.60 8.16 10.69
C HIS A 305 9.73 6.72 11.22
N VAL A 306 10.04 5.75 10.33
CA VAL A 306 10.30 4.36 10.73
C VAL A 306 11.62 4.25 11.48
N ILE A 307 12.67 4.96 11.02
CA ILE A 307 13.98 4.95 11.68
C ILE A 307 13.89 5.60 13.07
N ASN A 308 13.17 6.72 13.21
CA ASN A 308 13.01 7.45 14.47
C ASN A 308 12.01 6.80 15.44
N ALA A 309 11.17 5.87 14.95
CA ALA A 309 10.13 5.28 15.78
C ALA A 309 10.71 4.36 16.87
N ARG A 310 10.01 4.27 18.00
CA ARG A 310 10.33 3.25 19.01
C ARG A 310 10.15 1.86 18.40
N PRO A 311 11.06 0.91 18.70
CA PRO A 311 10.99 -0.45 18.18
C PRO A 311 9.62 -1.11 18.34
N GLY A 312 9.24 -1.88 17.34
CA GLY A 312 7.98 -2.64 17.30
C GLY A 312 7.28 -2.55 15.95
N LEU A 313 6.16 -3.24 15.84
CA LEU A 313 5.23 -3.08 14.72
C LEU A 313 4.52 -1.73 14.86
N LYS A 314 4.50 -0.96 13.78
CA LYS A 314 3.84 0.33 13.68
C LYS A 314 2.80 0.31 12.57
N THR A 315 1.79 1.14 12.76
CA THR A 315 0.78 1.47 11.76
C THR A 315 0.86 2.96 11.42
N MET A 316 0.09 3.41 10.46
CA MET A 316 0.10 4.82 10.04
C MET A 316 -0.42 5.79 11.12
N VAL A 317 -1.11 5.29 12.16
CA VAL A 317 -1.55 6.08 13.31
C VAL A 317 -0.52 6.15 14.45
N ASP A 318 0.56 5.37 14.36
CA ASP A 318 1.63 5.33 15.38
C ASP A 318 2.83 6.22 15.05
N ILE A 319 2.88 6.76 13.84
CA ILE A 319 3.99 7.59 13.35
C ILE A 319 3.50 9.01 13.07
N PRO A 320 4.40 10.01 13.01
CA PRO A 320 4.02 11.35 12.58
C PRO A 320 3.38 11.36 11.19
N VAL A 321 2.46 12.31 10.94
CA VAL A 321 1.80 12.46 9.64
C VAL A 321 2.85 12.59 8.53
N PRO A 322 2.86 11.68 7.55
CA PRO A 322 3.82 11.73 6.45
C PRO A 322 3.60 12.97 5.57
N HIS A 323 4.69 13.52 5.11
CA HIS A 323 4.69 14.65 4.18
C HIS A 323 5.84 14.52 3.18
N ALA A 324 5.75 15.24 2.08
CA ALA A 324 6.82 15.24 1.08
C ALA A 324 8.10 15.87 1.64
N ILE A 325 9.17 15.08 1.68
CA ILE A 325 10.49 15.54 2.10
C ILE A 325 11.22 16.05 0.85
N MET A 326 11.38 17.37 0.75
CA MET A 326 11.97 18.03 -0.42
C MET A 326 13.47 18.31 -0.24
N GLY A 327 13.97 18.25 0.98
CA GLY A 327 15.38 18.39 1.34
C GLY A 327 16.11 17.06 1.52
N ASP A 328 17.24 17.11 2.21
CA ASP A 328 18.00 15.92 2.58
C ASP A 328 17.22 15.12 3.65
N MET A 329 16.99 13.83 3.40
CA MET A 329 16.22 13.00 4.32
C MET A 329 16.94 12.76 5.66
N ARG A 330 18.26 12.91 5.69
CA ARG A 330 19.07 12.79 6.91
C ARG A 330 18.75 13.89 7.93
N ASP A 331 18.30 15.07 7.46
CA ASP A 331 17.88 16.16 8.34
C ASP A 331 16.61 15.84 9.14
N MET A 332 15.89 14.79 8.74
CA MET A 332 14.69 14.30 9.44
C MET A 332 14.99 13.19 10.46
N ILE A 333 16.24 12.75 10.57
CA ILE A 333 16.64 11.69 11.52
C ILE A 333 16.97 12.33 12.86
N ASP A 334 16.40 11.78 13.94
CA ASP A 334 16.64 12.25 15.30
C ASP A 334 18.10 12.01 15.70
N GLU A 335 18.69 12.97 16.46
CA GLU A 335 20.10 12.93 16.88
C GLU A 335 20.48 11.65 17.65
N ASP A 336 19.51 11.08 18.36
CA ASP A 336 19.70 9.85 19.14
C ASP A 336 19.68 8.57 18.28
N CYS A 337 19.26 8.66 17.01
CA CYS A 337 19.23 7.54 16.09
C CYS A 337 20.61 7.29 15.47
N LYS A 338 21.07 6.05 15.59
CA LYS A 338 22.37 5.65 14.99
C LYS A 338 22.10 5.12 13.58
N LEU A 339 22.53 5.86 12.58
CA LEU A 339 22.58 5.37 11.20
C LEU A 339 23.81 4.46 11.01
N VAL A 340 23.67 3.51 10.09
CA VAL A 340 24.79 2.73 9.58
C VAL A 340 25.74 3.68 8.83
N LYS A 341 27.03 3.60 9.11
CA LYS A 341 28.05 4.45 8.47
C LYS A 341 28.64 3.77 7.24
#